data_acfcd0bf97d41ee82c933944a2042504
#
_entry.id   acfcd0bf97d41ee82c933944a2042504
#
_cell.length_a   1.000
_cell.length_b   1.000
_cell.length_c   1.000
_cell.angle_alpha   90.00
_cell.angle_beta   90.00
_cell.angle_gamma   90.00
#
_symmetry.space_group_name_H-M   'P 1'
#
loop_
_entity.id
_entity.type
_entity.pdbx_description
1 polymer ?
#
loop_
_entity_poly.entity_id
_entity_poly.type
_entity_poly.pdbx_seq_one_letter_code
_entity_poly.pdbx_strand_id
1 'polypeptide(L)'
;RLIEYNFSGHRSEAEGVLFGCYIWDGSTWQKDEDATFGLRCSATLGSGKGTIKFERDGDAANANYKIGMDSPQLGGYAQVMDSPERNSLPMEGLTATVAAWEEPVNDLAVDTEIPLLVRVFRTDGTIIPVSIDAFLEPENSKAVQKSVYAEAYTVIFCYEM
;
A
#
# COMPACT_ATOMS: atom_id res chain seq x y z
N ARG A 1 11.12 -9.36 1.08
CA ARG A 1 9.87 -9.91 1.62
C ARG A 1 8.75 -9.75 0.62
N LEU A 2 8.11 -10.83 0.29
CA LEU A 2 6.96 -10.85 -0.59
C LEU A 2 5.68 -10.87 0.24
N ILE A 3 4.76 -9.97 -0.08
CA ILE A 3 3.43 -9.92 0.51
C ILE A 3 2.44 -10.07 -0.63
N GLU A 4 1.61 -11.11 -0.60
CA GLU A 4 0.63 -11.37 -1.63
C GLU A 4 -0.79 -11.13 -1.11
N TYR A 5 -1.59 -10.52 -1.94
CA TYR A 5 -3.02 -10.34 -1.70
C TYR A 5 -3.79 -10.98 -2.84
N ASN A 6 -4.73 -11.83 -2.47
CA ASN A 6 -5.65 -12.40 -3.42
C ASN A 6 -6.99 -11.71 -3.26
N PHE A 7 -7.60 -11.34 -4.36
CA PHE A 7 -8.97 -10.88 -4.30
C PHE A 7 -9.82 -11.69 -5.27
N SER A 8 -11.02 -12.00 -4.85
CA SER A 8 -12.09 -12.48 -5.71
C SER A 8 -13.30 -11.62 -5.37
N GLY A 9 -13.86 -10.95 -6.32
CA GLY A 9 -14.99 -10.07 -6.11
C GLY A 9 -15.94 -10.12 -7.28
N HIS A 10 -17.19 -9.89 -7.02
CA HIS A 10 -18.23 -9.80 -8.01
C HIS A 10 -18.66 -8.33 -8.15
N ARG A 11 -17.73 -7.51 -8.64
CA ARG A 11 -18.05 -6.11 -8.96
C ARG A 11 -17.98 -5.93 -10.45
N SER A 12 -19.02 -6.40 -11.11
CA SER A 12 -19.14 -6.31 -12.56
C SER A 12 -19.08 -4.87 -13.08
N GLU A 13 -19.26 -3.91 -12.21
CA GLU A 13 -19.20 -2.50 -12.51
C GLU A 13 -17.81 -1.89 -12.45
N ALA A 14 -16.87 -2.54 -11.77
CA ALA A 14 -15.53 -1.97 -11.62
C ALA A 14 -14.75 -2.06 -12.93
N GLU A 15 -14.28 -0.93 -13.44
CA GLU A 15 -13.57 -0.81 -14.72
C GLU A 15 -12.09 -0.49 -14.55
N GLY A 16 -11.66 -0.24 -13.34
CA GLY A 16 -10.28 0.09 -13.08
C GLY A 16 -9.90 -0.01 -11.62
N VAL A 17 -8.63 0.18 -11.37
CA VAL A 17 -8.06 0.17 -10.03
C VAL A 17 -7.11 1.33 -9.87
N LEU A 18 -7.17 1.99 -8.73
CA LEU A 18 -6.30 3.11 -8.37
C LEU A 18 -5.49 2.72 -7.15
N PHE A 19 -4.16 2.76 -7.27
CA PHE A 19 -3.26 2.56 -6.16
C PHE A 19 -2.86 3.90 -5.58
N GLY A 20 -3.08 4.08 -4.28
CA GLY A 20 -2.71 5.28 -3.56
C GLY A 20 -1.46 5.07 -2.72
N CYS A 21 -0.66 6.13 -2.61
CA CYS A 21 0.46 6.20 -1.70
C CYS A 21 0.29 7.42 -0.81
N TYR A 22 0.48 7.22 0.49
CA TYR A 22 0.36 8.29 1.50
C TYR A 22 1.61 8.34 2.35
N ILE A 23 1.98 9.55 2.72
CA ILE A 23 3.11 9.81 3.61
C ILE A 23 2.60 10.55 4.83
N TRP A 24 3.05 10.13 6.02
CA TRP A 24 2.70 10.76 7.27
C TRP A 24 3.49 12.06 7.46
N ASP A 25 2.77 13.18 7.65
CA ASP A 25 3.40 14.50 7.79
C ASP A 25 3.65 14.91 9.26
N GLY A 26 3.35 14.01 10.19
CA GLY A 26 3.41 14.28 11.62
C GLY A 26 2.03 14.53 12.25
N SER A 27 1.01 14.76 11.45
CA SER A 27 -0.37 15.03 11.89
C SER A 27 -1.41 14.25 11.12
N THR A 28 -1.25 14.16 9.80
CA THR A 28 -2.19 13.48 8.91
C THR A 28 -1.47 12.74 7.79
N TRP A 29 -2.17 11.81 7.18
CA TRP A 29 -1.71 11.17 5.96
C TRP A 29 -1.88 12.14 4.78
N GLN A 30 -0.80 12.35 4.04
CA GLN A 30 -0.80 13.18 2.83
C GLN A 30 -0.61 12.30 1.61
N LYS A 31 -1.48 12.44 0.65
CA LYS A 31 -1.40 11.67 -0.60
C LYS A 31 -0.20 12.13 -1.42
N ASP A 32 0.63 11.18 -1.82
CA ASP A 32 1.72 11.41 -2.75
C ASP A 32 1.20 11.19 -4.17
N GLU A 33 0.85 12.26 -4.85
CA GLU A 33 0.28 12.18 -6.20
C GLU A 33 1.27 11.63 -7.22
N ASP A 34 2.56 11.83 -7.01
CA ASP A 34 3.59 11.32 -7.93
C ASP A 34 3.74 9.81 -7.84
N ALA A 35 3.41 9.22 -6.71
CA ALA A 35 3.47 7.78 -6.49
C ALA A 35 2.11 7.09 -6.66
N THR A 36 1.04 7.86 -6.83
CA THR A 36 -0.30 7.32 -7.07
C THR A 36 -0.46 6.98 -8.55
N PHE A 37 -0.98 5.80 -8.84
CA PHE A 37 -1.17 5.38 -10.23
C PHE A 37 -2.45 4.57 -10.38
N GLY A 38 -3.00 4.57 -11.59
CA GLY A 38 -4.21 3.85 -11.92
C GLY A 38 -4.02 2.89 -13.09
N LEU A 39 -4.79 1.82 -13.09
CA LEU A 39 -4.85 0.84 -14.16
C LEU A 39 -6.29 0.73 -14.64
N ARG A 40 -6.49 0.91 -15.93
CA ARG A 40 -7.80 0.80 -16.56
C ARG A 40 -7.93 -0.55 -17.25
N CYS A 41 -9.08 -1.19 -17.08
CA CYS A 41 -9.40 -2.42 -17.77
C CYS A 41 -10.17 -2.14 -19.05
N SER A 42 -9.98 -2.99 -20.07
CA SER A 42 -10.84 -3.00 -21.27
C SER A 42 -12.16 -3.73 -21.00
N ALA A 43 -12.27 -4.47 -19.91
CA ALA A 43 -13.46 -5.17 -19.47
C ALA A 43 -13.60 -5.00 -17.96
N THR A 44 -14.80 -5.23 -17.43
CA THR A 44 -15.02 -5.10 -15.99
C THR A 44 -14.22 -6.14 -15.20
N LEU A 45 -13.81 -5.77 -14.00
CA LEU A 45 -13.09 -6.66 -13.07
C LEU A 45 -14.00 -7.69 -12.39
N GLY A 46 -15.27 -7.67 -12.71
CA GLY A 46 -16.34 -8.22 -11.87
C GLY A 46 -16.33 -9.70 -11.57
N SER A 47 -15.75 -10.55 -12.39
CA SER A 47 -15.74 -12.00 -12.13
C SER A 47 -14.33 -12.55 -11.97
N GLY A 48 -13.34 -11.69 -11.83
CA GLY A 48 -11.94 -12.08 -11.86
C GLY A 48 -11.37 -12.39 -10.50
N LYS A 49 -10.37 -13.23 -10.52
CA LYS A 49 -9.41 -13.35 -9.43
C LYS A 49 -8.19 -12.54 -9.82
N GLY A 50 -7.63 -11.81 -8.85
CA GLY A 50 -6.40 -11.11 -9.06
C GLY A 50 -5.50 -11.24 -7.85
N THR A 51 -4.25 -10.87 -8.05
CA THR A 51 -3.24 -10.86 -7.00
C THR A 51 -2.61 -9.48 -6.95
N ILE A 52 -2.54 -8.90 -5.77
CA ILE A 52 -1.76 -7.69 -5.52
C ILE A 52 -0.54 -8.13 -4.73
N LYS A 53 0.64 -7.77 -5.23
CA LYS A 53 1.92 -8.16 -4.61
C LYS A 53 2.68 -6.94 -4.17
N PHE A 54 3.24 -7.04 -2.97
CA PHE A 54 4.24 -6.10 -2.49
C PHE A 54 5.56 -6.82 -2.35
N GLU A 55 6.52 -6.44 -3.14
CA GLU A 55 7.86 -7.01 -3.13
C GLU A 55 8.88 -5.94 -2.76
N ARG A 56 9.71 -6.22 -1.76
CA ARG A 56 10.76 -5.31 -1.38
C ARG A 56 11.93 -5.45 -2.33
N ASP A 57 12.37 -4.33 -2.90
CA ASP A 57 13.47 -4.27 -3.84
C ASP A 57 14.80 -4.08 -3.08
N GLY A 58 15.29 -5.19 -2.51
CA GLY A 58 16.51 -5.22 -1.74
C GLY A 58 16.30 -5.50 -0.24
N ASP A 59 17.41 -5.60 0.49
CA ASP A 59 17.40 -6.00 1.90
C ASP A 59 17.54 -4.83 2.88
N ALA A 60 17.79 -3.63 2.37
CA ALA A 60 17.90 -2.44 3.23
C ALA A 60 16.56 -2.14 3.90
N ALA A 61 16.61 -1.63 5.13
CA ALA A 61 15.39 -1.32 5.89
C ALA A 61 14.49 -0.32 5.14
N ASN A 62 15.09 0.61 4.39
CA ASN A 62 14.38 1.63 3.61
C ASN A 62 14.24 1.27 2.12
N ALA A 63 14.39 -0.01 1.74
CA ALA A 63 14.22 -0.43 0.35
C ALA A 63 12.84 -0.05 -0.18
N ASN A 64 12.78 0.27 -1.46
CA ASN A 64 11.52 0.53 -2.14
C ASN A 64 10.64 -0.72 -2.17
N TYR A 65 9.34 -0.53 -2.10
CA TYR A 65 8.40 -1.56 -2.49
C TYR A 65 8.10 -1.46 -3.98
N LYS A 66 7.98 -2.62 -4.60
CA LYS A 66 7.42 -2.78 -5.93
C LYS A 66 6.01 -3.34 -5.74
N ILE A 67 5.03 -2.60 -6.19
CA ILE A 67 3.64 -3.00 -6.14
C ILE A 67 3.26 -3.57 -7.49
N GLY A 68 2.78 -4.80 -7.49
CA GLY A 68 2.32 -5.46 -8.68
C GLY A 68 0.88 -5.92 -8.57
N MET A 69 0.22 -6.00 -9.71
CA MET A 69 -1.11 -6.58 -9.84
C MET A 69 -1.13 -7.52 -11.03
N ASP A 70 -1.72 -8.68 -10.84
CA ASP A 70 -1.92 -9.65 -11.89
C ASP A 70 -3.36 -10.13 -11.88
N SER A 71 -4.04 -9.98 -12.99
CA SER A 71 -5.40 -10.46 -13.17
C SER A 71 -5.65 -10.77 -14.65
N PRO A 72 -6.63 -11.64 -14.94
CA PRO A 72 -6.99 -11.94 -16.35
C PRO A 72 -7.42 -10.70 -17.12
N GLN A 73 -8.01 -9.71 -16.46
CA GLN A 73 -8.52 -8.51 -17.10
C GLN A 73 -7.44 -7.43 -17.32
N LEU A 74 -6.45 -7.36 -16.42
CA LEU A 74 -5.43 -6.33 -16.45
C LEU A 74 -4.09 -6.83 -17.00
N GLY A 75 -3.90 -8.16 -17.02
CA GLY A 75 -2.58 -8.73 -17.25
C GLY A 75 -1.67 -8.48 -16.05
N GLY A 76 -0.38 -8.44 -16.27
CA GLY A 76 0.60 -8.14 -15.24
C GLY A 76 1.05 -6.69 -15.31
N TYR A 77 1.10 -6.03 -14.17
CA TYR A 77 1.65 -4.69 -14.05
C TYR A 77 2.39 -4.55 -12.73
N ALA A 78 3.51 -3.82 -12.74
CA ALA A 78 4.26 -3.54 -11.53
C ALA A 78 4.91 -2.16 -11.60
N GLN A 79 4.99 -1.50 -10.46
CA GLN A 79 5.62 -0.19 -10.33
C GLN A 79 6.44 -0.12 -9.05
N VAL A 80 7.65 0.44 -9.16
CA VAL A 80 8.50 0.73 -8.00
C VAL A 80 8.02 2.01 -7.33
N MET A 81 7.82 1.93 -6.03
CA MET A 81 7.35 3.05 -5.20
C MET A 81 8.55 3.74 -4.56
N ASP A 82 9.11 4.68 -5.28
CA ASP A 82 10.25 5.47 -4.82
C ASP A 82 9.80 6.64 -3.95
N SER A 83 10.60 6.99 -2.94
CA SER A 83 10.37 8.15 -2.10
C SER A 83 11.69 8.78 -1.72
N PRO A 84 12.00 9.98 -2.22
CA PRO A 84 13.23 10.69 -1.84
C PRO A 84 13.35 10.91 -0.33
N GLU A 85 12.24 11.16 0.35
CA GLU A 85 12.21 11.36 1.80
C GLU A 85 12.62 10.10 2.54
N ARG A 86 12.07 8.93 2.15
CA ARG A 86 12.44 7.67 2.74
C ARG A 86 13.90 7.33 2.45
N ASN A 87 14.35 7.57 1.22
CA ASN A 87 15.71 7.27 0.80
C ASN A 87 16.75 8.12 1.54
N SER A 88 16.34 9.26 2.08
CA SER A 88 17.20 10.18 2.84
C SER A 88 17.30 9.83 4.31
N LEU A 89 16.58 8.83 4.81
CA LEU A 89 16.63 8.45 6.21
C LEU A 89 18.03 7.91 6.57
N PRO A 90 18.58 8.30 7.75
CA PRO A 90 19.85 7.75 8.20
C PRO A 90 19.73 6.24 8.44
N MET A 91 20.71 5.49 7.95
CA MET A 91 20.68 4.02 8.05
C MET A 91 21.07 3.52 9.45
N GLU A 92 21.86 4.30 10.20
CA GLU A 92 22.25 3.92 11.54
C GLU A 92 21.04 3.96 12.47
N GLY A 93 20.78 2.83 13.12
CA GLY A 93 19.63 2.70 14.02
C GLY A 93 18.29 2.62 13.33
N LEU A 94 18.27 2.57 11.98
CA LEU A 94 17.03 2.53 11.23
C LEU A 94 16.32 1.18 11.40
N THR A 95 15.08 1.23 11.85
CA THR A 95 14.20 0.08 11.93
C THR A 95 12.92 0.37 11.16
N ALA A 96 12.37 -0.68 10.57
CA ALA A 96 11.10 -0.60 9.87
C ALA A 96 10.14 -1.67 10.41
N THR A 97 8.90 -1.28 10.66
CA THR A 97 7.84 -2.24 10.96
C THR A 97 6.76 -2.13 9.90
N VAL A 98 6.17 -3.26 9.55
CA VAL A 98 5.22 -3.35 8.45
C VAL A 98 3.98 -4.07 8.94
N ALA A 99 2.83 -3.51 8.63
CA ALA A 99 1.55 -4.20 8.71
C ALA A 99 0.99 -4.31 7.31
N ALA A 100 0.42 -5.47 7.00
CA ALA A 100 -0.15 -5.74 5.71
C ALA A 100 -1.50 -6.40 5.88
N TRP A 101 -2.38 -6.19 4.90
CA TRP A 101 -3.63 -6.91 4.84
C TRP A 101 -3.34 -8.38 4.55
N GLU A 102 -3.77 -9.28 5.42
CA GLU A 102 -3.39 -10.70 5.36
C GLU A 102 -4.48 -11.61 4.79
N GLU A 103 -5.69 -11.10 4.65
CA GLU A 103 -6.81 -11.87 4.18
C GLU A 103 -7.19 -11.53 2.74
N PRO A 104 -7.80 -12.46 1.99
CA PRO A 104 -8.33 -12.14 0.68
C PRO A 104 -9.36 -11.01 0.78
N VAL A 105 -9.26 -10.05 -0.11
CA VAL A 105 -10.23 -8.97 -0.17
C VAL A 105 -11.39 -9.45 -1.02
N ASN A 106 -12.49 -9.81 -0.37
CA ASN A 106 -13.71 -10.28 -1.02
C ASN A 106 -14.80 -9.23 -0.90
N ASP A 107 -15.78 -9.28 -1.80
CA ASP A 107 -16.94 -8.38 -1.80
C ASP A 107 -16.54 -6.90 -1.72
N LEU A 108 -15.59 -6.54 -2.57
CA LEU A 108 -15.04 -5.18 -2.59
C LEU A 108 -16.13 -4.15 -2.86
N ALA A 109 -16.27 -3.20 -1.95
CA ALA A 109 -17.07 -2.02 -2.22
C ALA A 109 -16.33 -1.17 -3.25
N VAL A 110 -16.96 -0.91 -4.39
CA VAL A 110 -16.40 -0.03 -5.42
C VAL A 110 -16.32 1.39 -4.87
N ASP A 111 -15.30 2.14 -5.26
CA ASP A 111 -15.01 3.50 -4.81
C ASP A 111 -14.72 3.61 -3.30
N THR A 112 -14.34 2.51 -2.68
CA THR A 112 -13.91 2.49 -1.28
C THR A 112 -12.41 2.31 -1.20
N GLU A 113 -11.74 3.16 -0.46
CA GLU A 113 -10.30 3.07 -0.24
C GLU A 113 -9.97 1.98 0.78
N ILE A 114 -9.12 1.04 0.39
CA ILE A 114 -8.73 -0.09 1.21
C ILE A 114 -7.24 0.03 1.49
N PRO A 115 -6.84 0.15 2.77
CA PRO A 115 -5.42 0.13 3.11
C PRO A 115 -4.85 -1.28 2.92
N LEU A 116 -3.73 -1.37 2.23
CA LEU A 116 -3.07 -2.65 1.95
C LEU A 116 -1.82 -2.85 2.80
N LEU A 117 -1.08 -1.78 3.06
CA LEU A 117 0.19 -1.86 3.76
C LEU A 117 0.49 -0.54 4.45
N VAL A 118 0.98 -0.62 5.66
CA VAL A 118 1.54 0.52 6.41
C VAL A 118 2.95 0.15 6.83
N ARG A 119 3.91 1.02 6.54
CA ARG A 119 5.30 0.85 6.95
C ARG A 119 5.76 2.06 7.76
N VAL A 120 6.35 1.78 8.91
CA VAL A 120 6.75 2.81 9.88
C VAL A 120 8.24 2.69 10.18
N PHE A 121 8.94 3.82 10.19
CA PHE A 121 10.37 3.89 10.41
C PHE A 121 10.71 4.63 11.69
N ARG A 122 11.73 4.12 12.37
CA ARG A 122 12.36 4.76 13.52
C ARG A 122 13.88 4.73 13.36
N THR A 123 14.56 5.69 13.96
CA THR A 123 16.02 5.83 13.84
C THR A 123 16.77 5.63 15.16
N ASP A 124 16.05 5.28 16.22
CA ASP A 124 16.64 5.04 17.55
C ASP A 124 16.88 3.56 17.84
N GLY A 125 16.73 2.69 16.85
CA GLY A 125 16.91 1.25 16.99
C GLY A 125 15.76 0.53 17.68
N THR A 126 14.71 1.22 18.11
CA THR A 126 13.54 0.60 18.74
C THR A 126 12.50 0.19 17.72
N ILE A 127 11.67 -0.79 18.09
CA ILE A 127 10.60 -1.31 17.26
C ILE A 127 9.28 -1.14 18.02
N ILE A 128 8.33 -0.47 17.37
CA ILE A 128 6.96 -0.37 17.86
C ILE A 128 6.07 -1.06 16.83
N PRO A 129 5.34 -2.12 17.21
CA PRO A 129 4.43 -2.80 16.28
C PRO A 129 3.39 -1.86 15.69
N VAL A 130 3.06 -2.08 14.42
CA VAL A 130 2.06 -1.30 13.70
C VAL A 130 0.93 -2.24 13.23
N SER A 131 -0.29 -1.71 13.19
CA SER A 131 -1.46 -2.38 12.62
C SER A 131 -1.87 -1.68 11.32
N ILE A 132 -2.55 -2.42 10.44
CA ILE A 132 -3.12 -1.85 9.22
C ILE A 132 -4.15 -0.76 9.53
N ASP A 133 -4.80 -0.83 10.67
CA ASP A 133 -5.77 0.17 11.12
C ASP A 133 -5.15 1.56 11.36
N ALA A 134 -3.84 1.63 11.44
CA ALA A 134 -3.13 2.91 11.59
C ALA A 134 -3.37 3.87 10.43
N PHE A 135 -3.77 3.37 9.27
CA PHE A 135 -4.16 4.24 8.15
C PHE A 135 -5.47 4.98 8.45
N LEU A 136 -6.47 4.26 8.97
CA LEU A 136 -7.80 4.82 9.25
C LEU A 136 -7.86 5.57 10.58
N GLU A 137 -7.10 5.12 11.55
CA GLU A 137 -7.09 5.66 12.91
C GLU A 137 -5.66 5.95 13.38
N PRO A 138 -4.94 6.88 12.72
CA PRO A 138 -3.55 7.15 13.07
C PRO A 138 -3.37 7.69 14.48
N GLU A 139 -4.36 8.37 15.01
CA GLU A 139 -4.35 8.89 16.39
C GLU A 139 -4.24 7.78 17.44
N ASN A 140 -4.66 6.56 17.10
CA ASN A 140 -4.57 5.40 17.98
C ASN A 140 -3.31 4.56 17.75
N SER A 141 -2.47 4.95 16.82
CA SER A 141 -1.25 4.23 16.47
C SER A 141 -0.02 4.88 17.10
N LYS A 142 0.50 4.28 18.15
CA LYS A 142 1.74 4.72 18.77
C LYS A 142 2.91 4.66 17.78
N ALA A 143 2.94 3.64 16.93
CA ALA A 143 3.98 3.48 15.92
C ALA A 143 4.01 4.66 14.96
N VAL A 144 2.87 5.07 14.42
CA VAL A 144 2.77 6.19 13.49
C VAL A 144 3.07 7.51 14.20
N GLN A 145 2.53 7.72 15.39
CA GLN A 145 2.73 8.96 16.16
C GLN A 145 4.19 9.20 16.53
N LYS A 146 4.94 8.14 16.75
CA LYS A 146 6.37 8.21 17.14
C LYS A 146 7.34 7.92 16.00
N SER A 147 6.83 7.83 14.77
CA SER A 147 7.66 7.56 13.60
C SER A 147 8.49 8.79 13.20
N VAL A 148 9.65 8.54 12.58
CA VAL A 148 10.39 9.58 11.85
C VAL A 148 9.92 9.65 10.40
N TYR A 149 9.31 8.59 9.90
CA TYR A 149 8.70 8.49 8.58
C TYR A 149 7.71 7.34 8.61
N ALA A 150 6.57 7.54 7.98
CA ALA A 150 5.60 6.46 7.78
C ALA A 150 4.95 6.62 6.41
N GLU A 151 4.63 5.50 5.78
CA GLU A 151 3.96 5.44 4.49
C GLU A 151 2.86 4.40 4.51
N ALA A 152 1.85 4.62 3.69
CA ALA A 152 0.74 3.69 3.53
C ALA A 152 0.41 3.54 2.05
N TYR A 153 0.03 2.34 1.66
CA TYR A 153 -0.40 2.02 0.30
C TYR A 153 -1.83 1.51 0.34
N THR A 154 -2.63 2.00 -0.59
CA THR A 154 -4.07 1.70 -0.65
C THR A 154 -4.47 1.25 -2.05
N VAL A 155 -5.66 0.70 -2.15
CA VAL A 155 -6.28 0.38 -3.43
C VAL A 155 -7.74 0.83 -3.42
N ILE A 156 -8.19 1.34 -4.56
CA ILE A 156 -9.59 1.65 -4.81
C ILE A 156 -9.99 0.97 -6.12
N PHE A 157 -11.05 0.18 -6.10
CA PHE A 157 -11.65 -0.35 -7.32
C PHE A 157 -12.70 0.64 -7.79
N CYS A 158 -12.57 1.12 -9.01
CA CYS A 158 -13.32 2.26 -9.52
C CYS A 158 -14.35 1.86 -10.57
N TYR A 159 -15.49 2.55 -10.56
CA TYR A 159 -16.47 2.43 -11.66
C TYR A 159 -15.92 3.01 -12.96
N GLU A 160 -15.25 4.14 -12.86
CA GLU A 160 -14.70 4.86 -14.01
C GLU A 160 -13.26 5.31 -13.70
N MET A 161 -12.46 5.33 -14.73
CA MET A 161 -11.10 5.83 -14.66
C MET A 161 -10.92 7.00 -15.63
#